data_5cbd5e737ab41abec8db13092670b664
#
_entry.id   5cbd5e737ab41abec8db13092670b664
#
_cell.length_a   1.000
_cell.length_b   1.000
_cell.length_c   1.000
_cell.angle_alpha   90.00
_cell.angle_beta   90.00
_cell.angle_gamma   90.00
#
_symmetry.space_group_name_H-M   'P 1'
#
loop_
_entity.id
_entity.type
_entity.pdbx_description
1 polymer ?
#
loop_
_entity_poly.entity_id
_entity_poly.type
_entity_poly.pdbx_seq_one_letter_code
_entity_poly.pdbx_strand_id
1 'polypeptide(L)'
;MSKRDYYEVLGVSKNTPKEDLKKAYRKLAMKYHPDRNPDDEAASEKFKELSEAYEILSDDQKRQAYDQFGHEGVNPSFSNAQGAAEGFSDIFGDIFSDIFGGSSRSGGSRSQRGSDLSYSVEVSLEDAVKGTSINLDIPSSERCSGKWQQCSHCNGAGVVRMQQGFFSMQQTCPHCRGEGETHDPNCSICHGAGFIKKNKTLAVKIPEGVDTGDRIRLTGEGDAGKHGNGDLYIQVDVQRHKIFERDGKHLYCEVPINYADAALGGDIEVPTLDGKVKIKIPEGTQSHKLFRLNGKGIKPLRGGSKGDILVRVLVEIPVKLNKEQAMLLKKFKESISGSENTPMKNTWLKSAKEFLKGF
;
A
#
# COMPACT_ATOMS: atom_id res chain seq x y z
N MET A 1 34.47 14.87 22.58
CA MET A 1 35.11 15.05 21.24
C MET A 1 34.54 16.31 20.63
N SER A 2 35.36 17.26 20.16
CA SER A 2 34.88 18.46 19.47
C SER A 2 34.26 18.05 18.13
N LYS A 3 33.02 18.51 17.86
CA LYS A 3 32.38 18.28 16.54
C LYS A 3 33.24 18.95 15.45
N ARG A 4 33.37 18.30 14.29
CA ARG A 4 34.09 18.84 13.13
C ARG A 4 33.30 20.02 12.51
N ASP A 5 34.02 20.95 11.90
CA ASP A 5 33.40 22.08 11.19
C ASP A 5 32.50 21.57 10.05
N TYR A 6 31.26 22.11 9.94
CA TYR A 6 30.30 21.66 8.95
C TYR A 6 30.74 21.91 7.50
N TYR A 7 31.52 22.97 7.26
CA TYR A 7 32.10 23.20 5.94
C TYR A 7 33.17 22.14 5.59
N GLU A 8 33.96 21.73 6.56
CA GLU A 8 34.92 20.64 6.41
C GLU A 8 34.24 19.30 6.18
N VAL A 9 33.13 19.03 6.87
CA VAL A 9 32.34 17.81 6.72
C VAL A 9 31.80 17.69 5.29
N LEU A 10 31.31 18.79 4.70
CA LEU A 10 30.83 18.82 3.30
C LEU A 10 31.99 18.99 2.28
N GLY A 11 33.21 19.27 2.72
CA GLY A 11 34.37 19.49 1.86
C GLY A 11 34.27 20.76 0.99
N VAL A 12 33.70 21.84 1.55
CA VAL A 12 33.47 23.12 0.87
C VAL A 12 34.02 24.30 1.67
N SER A 13 34.16 25.47 1.05
CA SER A 13 34.60 26.70 1.73
C SER A 13 33.43 27.45 2.36
N LYS A 14 33.72 28.31 3.36
CA LYS A 14 32.69 29.14 4.04
C LYS A 14 31.87 30.02 3.09
N ASN A 15 32.43 30.42 1.94
CA ASN A 15 31.78 31.30 0.99
C ASN A 15 31.04 30.56 -0.15
N THR A 16 30.87 29.24 -0.04
CA THR A 16 30.24 28.42 -1.07
C THR A 16 28.77 28.74 -1.23
N PRO A 17 28.28 28.97 -2.48
CA PRO A 17 26.86 29.21 -2.77
C PRO A 17 26.00 27.98 -2.43
N LYS A 18 24.71 28.21 -2.14
CA LYS A 18 23.75 27.12 -1.78
C LYS A 18 23.66 26.01 -2.83
N GLU A 19 23.76 26.38 -4.11
CA GLU A 19 23.68 25.39 -5.20
C GLU A 19 24.86 24.39 -5.17
N ASP A 20 26.04 24.87 -4.82
CA ASP A 20 27.23 24.03 -4.76
C ASP A 20 27.30 23.24 -3.44
N LEU A 21 26.77 23.80 -2.33
CA LEU A 21 26.52 23.03 -1.10
C LEU A 21 25.61 21.83 -1.38
N LYS A 22 24.52 22.02 -2.13
CA LYS A 22 23.60 20.96 -2.51
C LYS A 22 24.25 19.88 -3.38
N LYS A 23 25.14 20.30 -4.32
CA LYS A 23 25.90 19.37 -5.18
C LYS A 23 26.90 18.54 -4.36
N ALA A 24 27.64 19.20 -3.45
CA ALA A 24 28.58 18.54 -2.57
C ALA A 24 27.88 17.51 -1.66
N TYR A 25 26.79 17.92 -1.02
CA TYR A 25 25.99 17.03 -0.19
C TYR A 25 25.49 15.81 -0.98
N ARG A 26 24.87 16.00 -2.16
CA ARG A 26 24.36 14.89 -2.97
C ARG A 26 25.45 13.88 -3.34
N LYS A 27 26.62 14.37 -3.70
CA LYS A 27 27.77 13.50 -4.05
C LYS A 27 28.21 12.64 -2.87
N LEU A 28 28.32 13.24 -1.67
CA LEU A 28 28.75 12.53 -0.47
C LEU A 28 27.65 11.64 0.10
N ALA A 29 26.40 12.09 0.07
CA ALA A 29 25.25 11.30 0.50
C ALA A 29 25.07 10.03 -0.35
N MET A 30 25.25 10.10 -1.66
CA MET A 30 25.24 8.92 -2.54
C MET A 30 26.42 7.96 -2.25
N LYS A 31 27.55 8.47 -1.79
CA LYS A 31 28.72 7.65 -1.45
C LYS A 31 28.53 6.90 -0.13
N TYR A 32 27.94 7.55 0.87
CA TYR A 32 27.76 7.00 2.23
C TYR A 32 26.31 6.58 2.54
N HIS A 33 25.47 6.38 1.48
CA HIS A 33 24.09 5.98 1.66
C HIS A 33 23.99 4.61 2.33
N PRO A 34 23.09 4.42 3.33
CA PRO A 34 22.96 3.14 4.04
C PRO A 34 22.59 1.98 3.12
N ASP A 35 21.76 2.17 2.09
CA ASP A 35 21.42 1.12 1.13
C ASP A 35 22.62 0.64 0.28
N ARG A 36 23.66 1.45 0.15
CA ARG A 36 24.89 1.09 -0.59
C ARG A 36 25.99 0.57 0.31
N ASN A 37 25.89 0.80 1.60
CA ASN A 37 26.84 0.39 2.63
C ASN A 37 26.10 -0.20 3.84
N PRO A 38 25.35 -1.30 3.68
CA PRO A 38 24.41 -1.80 4.69
C PRO A 38 25.07 -2.25 6.01
N ASP A 39 26.37 -2.60 6.01
CA ASP A 39 27.08 -3.13 7.16
C ASP A 39 28.24 -2.24 7.63
N ASP A 40 28.33 -0.99 7.12
CA ASP A 40 29.42 -0.04 7.45
C ASP A 40 28.92 1.03 8.45
N GLU A 41 29.14 0.80 9.75
CA GLU A 41 28.82 1.77 10.81
C GLU A 41 29.51 3.12 10.58
N ALA A 42 30.77 3.13 10.09
CA ALA A 42 31.50 4.36 9.83
C ALA A 42 30.89 5.16 8.66
N ALA A 43 30.31 4.49 7.65
CA ALA A 43 29.57 5.14 6.60
C ALA A 43 28.25 5.73 7.12
N SER A 44 27.56 5.03 8.01
CA SER A 44 26.33 5.50 8.67
C SER A 44 26.58 6.75 9.52
N GLU A 45 27.64 6.77 10.32
CA GLU A 45 28.03 7.94 11.12
C GLU A 45 28.36 9.15 10.23
N LYS A 46 29.16 8.95 9.16
CA LYS A 46 29.46 10.00 8.18
C LYS A 46 28.20 10.53 7.49
N PHE A 47 27.25 9.67 7.18
CA PHE A 47 25.99 10.08 6.56
C PHE A 47 25.17 10.96 7.51
N LYS A 48 25.14 10.66 8.81
CA LYS A 48 24.49 11.49 9.83
C LYS A 48 25.17 12.85 9.95
N GLU A 49 26.51 12.89 10.03
CA GLU A 49 27.26 14.14 10.09
C GLU A 49 27.05 15.02 8.84
N LEU A 50 27.03 14.41 7.64
CA LEU A 50 26.77 15.10 6.38
C LEU A 50 25.36 15.68 6.33
N SER A 51 24.36 14.96 6.83
CA SER A 51 22.97 15.40 6.86
C SER A 51 22.78 16.57 7.84
N GLU A 52 23.38 16.50 9.02
CA GLU A 52 23.40 17.58 10.00
C GLU A 52 24.08 18.84 9.42
N ALA A 53 25.25 18.69 8.81
CA ALA A 53 25.99 19.80 8.22
C ALA A 53 25.20 20.48 7.08
N TYR A 54 24.56 19.71 6.21
CA TYR A 54 23.78 20.25 5.11
C TYR A 54 22.51 20.94 5.61
N GLU A 55 21.83 20.39 6.59
CA GLU A 55 20.65 21.02 7.19
C GLU A 55 20.95 22.42 7.73
N ILE A 56 22.05 22.58 8.46
CA ILE A 56 22.45 23.85 9.04
C ILE A 56 22.93 24.84 7.96
N LEU A 57 23.74 24.40 7.02
CA LEU A 57 24.32 25.28 6.02
C LEU A 57 23.40 25.60 4.83
N SER A 58 22.32 24.88 4.63
CA SER A 58 21.34 25.13 3.57
C SER A 58 20.32 26.22 3.93
N ASP A 59 20.10 26.48 5.20
CA ASP A 59 19.23 27.53 5.71
C ASP A 59 20.04 28.78 6.02
N ASP A 60 19.62 29.96 5.51
CA ASP A 60 20.37 31.20 5.67
C ASP A 60 20.47 31.67 7.11
N GLN A 61 19.42 31.45 7.90
CA GLN A 61 19.41 31.88 9.32
C GLN A 61 20.27 30.96 10.16
N LYS A 62 20.14 29.65 9.97
CA LYS A 62 20.98 28.67 10.68
C LYS A 62 22.47 28.82 10.31
N ARG A 63 22.75 29.07 9.02
CA ARG A 63 24.10 29.31 8.53
C ARG A 63 24.71 30.56 9.17
N GLN A 64 23.97 31.68 9.25
CA GLN A 64 24.44 32.90 9.91
C GLN A 64 24.69 32.65 11.42
N ALA A 65 23.81 31.94 12.09
CA ALA A 65 24.01 31.59 13.50
C ALA A 65 25.24 30.70 13.70
N TYR A 66 25.44 29.73 12.81
CA TYR A 66 26.63 28.89 12.83
C TYR A 66 27.93 29.67 12.52
N ASP A 67 27.88 30.56 11.55
CA ASP A 67 29.05 31.40 11.18
C ASP A 67 29.48 32.36 12.29
N GLN A 68 28.55 32.83 13.15
CA GLN A 68 28.80 33.73 14.27
C GLN A 68 29.19 33.01 15.57
N PHE A 69 28.52 31.90 15.88
CA PHE A 69 28.60 31.25 17.20
C PHE A 69 29.09 29.78 17.12
N GLY A 70 29.45 29.29 15.94
CA GLY A 70 29.87 27.90 15.73
C GLY A 70 28.78 26.89 16.08
N HIS A 71 29.17 25.69 16.53
CA HIS A 71 28.23 24.65 16.92
C HIS A 71 27.31 25.03 18.11
N GLU A 72 27.73 25.95 18.96
CA GLU A 72 26.90 26.44 20.07
C GLU A 72 25.71 27.25 19.59
N GLY A 73 25.87 28.04 18.52
CA GLY A 73 24.81 28.86 17.96
C GLY A 73 23.65 28.09 17.31
N VAL A 74 23.86 26.80 17.04
CA VAL A 74 22.85 25.91 16.44
C VAL A 74 22.43 24.78 17.39
N ASN A 75 22.87 24.84 18.66
CA ASN A 75 22.52 23.85 19.67
C ASN A 75 21.18 24.23 20.33
N PRO A 76 20.17 23.34 20.39
CA PRO A 76 18.87 23.61 21.02
C PRO A 76 18.93 24.05 22.48
N SER A 77 20.01 23.71 23.19
CA SER A 77 20.20 24.08 24.60
C SER A 77 20.58 25.54 24.81
N PHE A 78 21.07 26.25 23.79
CA PHE A 78 21.53 27.65 23.91
C PHE A 78 20.38 28.65 23.84
N SER A 79 19.26 28.29 23.18
CA SER A 79 18.07 29.15 23.11
C SER A 79 17.34 29.34 24.43
N ASN A 80 17.69 28.56 25.47
CA ASN A 80 17.03 28.61 26.77
C ASN A 80 17.83 29.41 27.84
N ALA A 81 19.04 29.87 27.56
CA ALA A 81 19.95 30.41 28.57
C ALA A 81 20.09 31.96 28.58
N GLN A 82 19.72 32.66 27.55
CA GLN A 82 19.87 34.13 27.52
C GLN A 82 18.74 34.78 26.73
N GLY A 83 17.89 35.55 27.41
CA GLY A 83 16.72 36.23 26.94
C GLY A 83 16.96 37.19 25.75
N ALA A 84 17.09 36.68 24.58
CA ALA A 84 17.21 37.45 23.34
C ALA A 84 16.29 36.88 22.25
N ALA A 85 15.27 37.65 21.93
CA ALA A 85 14.39 37.60 20.76
C ALA A 85 13.31 36.50 20.73
N GLU A 86 12.08 36.93 20.96
CA GLU A 86 10.79 36.21 20.87
C GLU A 86 10.45 35.58 19.49
N GLY A 87 11.40 35.50 18.57
CA GLY A 87 11.19 34.97 17.21
C GLY A 87 11.92 33.67 16.89
N PHE A 88 12.88 33.24 17.69
CA PHE A 88 13.74 32.08 17.37
C PHE A 88 13.25 30.73 17.93
N SER A 89 12.45 30.78 19.01
CA SER A 89 12.01 29.57 19.72
C SER A 89 10.94 28.76 18.99
N ASP A 90 10.07 29.41 18.23
CA ASP A 90 8.92 28.75 17.60
C ASP A 90 9.29 28.00 16.30
N ILE A 91 10.37 28.42 15.62
CA ILE A 91 10.78 27.80 14.35
C ILE A 91 11.67 26.56 14.55
N PHE A 92 12.43 26.54 15.67
CA PHE A 92 13.35 25.41 15.97
C PHE A 92 12.65 24.20 16.60
N GLY A 93 11.54 24.41 17.33
CA GLY A 93 10.82 23.36 18.04
C GLY A 93 10.10 22.40 17.12
N ASP A 94 9.48 22.91 16.07
CA ASP A 94 8.57 22.10 15.22
C ASP A 94 9.32 21.22 14.20
N ILE A 95 10.43 21.69 13.64
CA ILE A 95 11.14 20.93 12.58
C ILE A 95 12.04 19.85 13.14
N PHE A 96 12.63 20.08 14.34
CA PHE A 96 13.52 19.09 14.97
C PHE A 96 12.74 17.94 15.61
N SER A 97 11.51 18.22 16.06
CA SER A 97 10.61 17.20 16.61
C SER A 97 10.12 16.20 15.56
N ASP A 98 9.96 16.62 14.31
CA ASP A 98 9.44 15.78 13.24
C ASP A 98 10.50 14.83 12.63
N ILE A 99 11.79 15.18 12.68
CA ILE A 99 12.85 14.43 12.00
C ILE A 99 13.64 13.51 12.96
N PHE A 100 13.82 13.91 14.24
CA PHE A 100 14.65 13.18 15.20
C PHE A 100 13.92 12.63 16.43
N GLY A 101 12.75 13.15 16.74
CA GLY A 101 11.90 12.61 17.80
C GLY A 101 11.00 11.53 17.27
N GLY A 102 11.37 10.28 17.45
CA GLY A 102 10.48 9.17 17.18
C GLY A 102 9.09 9.43 17.75
N SER A 103 8.11 9.58 16.85
CA SER A 103 6.69 9.40 17.15
C SER A 103 6.10 10.15 18.38
N SER A 104 6.31 11.44 18.51
CA SER A 104 5.38 12.27 19.27
C SER A 104 4.61 13.17 18.30
N ARG A 105 3.43 12.70 17.94
CA ARG A 105 2.42 13.47 17.19
C ARG A 105 2.24 14.81 17.89
N SER A 106 2.80 15.86 17.28
CA SER A 106 2.45 17.24 17.54
C SER A 106 0.95 17.36 17.67
N GLY A 107 0.49 17.86 18.82
CA GLY A 107 -0.92 18.20 19.07
C GLY A 107 -1.34 19.40 18.23
N GLY A 108 -1.30 19.25 16.90
CA GLY A 108 -2.07 20.09 16.01
C GLY A 108 -3.51 19.95 16.44
N SER A 109 -4.24 21.05 16.60
CA SER A 109 -5.68 21.10 16.83
C SER A 109 -6.31 19.98 16.00
N ARG A 110 -6.63 18.85 16.64
CA ARG A 110 -7.36 17.77 15.98
C ARG A 110 -8.58 18.43 15.40
N SER A 111 -8.62 18.49 14.08
CA SER A 111 -9.81 18.85 13.36
C SER A 111 -10.97 18.18 14.07
N GLN A 112 -11.91 18.95 14.63
CA GLN A 112 -13.09 18.43 15.33
C GLN A 112 -14.08 17.83 14.31
N ARG A 113 -13.53 17.31 13.23
CA ARG A 113 -14.20 16.50 12.23
C ARG A 113 -14.42 15.10 12.80
N GLY A 114 -15.51 14.46 12.43
CA GLY A 114 -15.81 13.09 12.85
C GLY A 114 -14.75 12.08 12.41
N SER A 115 -14.78 10.92 13.03
CA SER A 115 -13.85 9.83 12.70
C SER A 115 -14.12 9.28 11.32
N ASP A 116 -13.05 8.91 10.62
CA ASP A 116 -13.15 8.17 9.38
C ASP A 116 -13.57 6.72 9.66
N LEU A 117 -14.43 6.18 8.80
CA LEU A 117 -14.89 4.79 8.86
C LEU A 117 -14.21 3.96 7.79
N SER A 118 -13.93 2.70 8.10
CA SER A 118 -13.42 1.72 7.14
C SER A 118 -14.36 0.52 7.09
N TYR A 119 -14.74 0.15 5.88
CA TYR A 119 -15.62 -0.99 5.62
C TYR A 119 -15.04 -1.85 4.52
N SER A 120 -15.11 -3.19 4.67
CA SER A 120 -14.65 -4.13 3.64
C SER A 120 -15.85 -4.71 2.90
N VAL A 121 -15.72 -4.82 1.59
CA VAL A 121 -16.76 -5.33 0.70
C VAL A 121 -16.18 -6.42 -0.19
N GLU A 122 -16.82 -7.58 -0.17
CA GLU A 122 -16.52 -8.66 -1.08
C GLU A 122 -17.32 -8.52 -2.38
N VAL A 123 -16.63 -8.65 -3.51
CA VAL A 123 -17.22 -8.60 -4.85
C VAL A 123 -16.79 -9.82 -5.68
N SER A 124 -17.64 -10.24 -6.61
CA SER A 124 -17.26 -11.29 -7.56
C SER A 124 -16.20 -10.77 -8.54
N LEU A 125 -15.46 -11.69 -9.18
CA LEU A 125 -14.49 -11.29 -10.23
C LEU A 125 -15.20 -10.57 -11.39
N GLU A 126 -16.39 -11.04 -11.77
CA GLU A 126 -17.20 -10.48 -12.85
C GLU A 126 -17.62 -9.03 -12.53
N ASP A 127 -18.06 -8.78 -11.31
CA ASP A 127 -18.46 -7.45 -10.85
C ASP A 127 -17.26 -6.52 -10.76
N ALA A 128 -16.12 -7.02 -10.26
CA ALA A 128 -14.88 -6.25 -10.20
C ALA A 128 -14.38 -5.85 -11.61
N VAL A 129 -14.58 -6.70 -12.61
CA VAL A 129 -14.15 -6.41 -13.98
C VAL A 129 -15.10 -5.47 -14.70
N LYS A 130 -16.43 -5.66 -14.57
CA LYS A 130 -17.44 -4.86 -15.27
C LYS A 130 -17.79 -3.57 -14.55
N GLY A 131 -17.48 -3.49 -13.27
CA GLY A 131 -18.00 -2.48 -12.36
C GLY A 131 -19.44 -2.78 -11.97
N THR A 132 -19.80 -2.42 -10.76
CA THR A 132 -21.14 -2.66 -10.21
C THR A 132 -21.54 -1.55 -9.25
N SER A 133 -22.80 -1.52 -8.87
CA SER A 133 -23.29 -0.64 -7.80
C SER A 133 -23.93 -1.50 -6.73
N ILE A 134 -23.46 -1.35 -5.50
CA ILE A 134 -23.93 -2.11 -4.36
C ILE A 134 -24.52 -1.18 -3.29
N ASN A 135 -25.51 -1.62 -2.58
CA ASN A 135 -26.06 -0.92 -1.44
C ASN A 135 -25.45 -1.50 -0.16
N LEU A 136 -24.86 -0.64 0.66
CA LEU A 136 -24.21 -1.00 1.91
C LEU A 136 -24.93 -0.33 3.07
N ASP A 137 -25.28 -1.13 4.08
CA ASP A 137 -25.80 -0.63 5.34
C ASP A 137 -24.64 -0.44 6.32
N ILE A 138 -24.32 0.82 6.59
CA ILE A 138 -23.16 1.17 7.38
C ILE A 138 -23.63 1.83 8.67
N PRO A 139 -23.23 1.31 9.84
CA PRO A 139 -23.48 1.97 11.10
C PRO A 139 -22.58 3.22 11.18
N SER A 140 -23.20 4.38 11.28
CA SER A 140 -22.53 5.66 11.47
C SER A 140 -23.10 6.39 12.66
N SER A 141 -22.33 7.31 13.25
CA SER A 141 -22.82 8.21 14.29
C SER A 141 -23.30 9.49 13.65
N GLU A 142 -24.53 9.90 13.95
CA GLU A 142 -25.07 11.21 13.58
C GLU A 142 -25.11 12.13 14.80
N ARG A 143 -24.88 13.42 14.58
CA ARG A 143 -24.98 14.42 15.65
C ARG A 143 -26.45 14.57 16.06
N CYS A 144 -26.75 14.49 17.36
CA CYS A 144 -28.09 14.66 17.86
C CYS A 144 -28.60 16.10 17.62
N SER A 145 -29.84 16.23 17.18
CA SER A 145 -30.46 17.52 16.85
C SER A 145 -30.87 18.35 18.08
N GLY A 146 -30.69 17.82 19.30
CA GLY A 146 -31.03 18.53 20.54
C GLY A 146 -30.12 19.73 20.83
N LYS A 147 -30.33 20.38 21.97
CA LYS A 147 -29.58 21.59 22.36
C LYS A 147 -28.16 21.25 22.77
N TRP A 148 -27.21 21.92 22.14
CA TRP A 148 -25.80 21.89 22.50
C TRP A 148 -25.43 23.11 23.31
N GLN A 149 -24.60 22.94 24.33
CA GLN A 149 -24.14 23.99 25.21
C GLN A 149 -22.63 23.96 25.28
N GLN A 150 -22.04 25.14 25.42
CA GLN A 150 -20.58 25.24 25.60
C GLN A 150 -20.20 24.49 26.89
N CYS A 151 -19.14 23.68 26.80
CA CYS A 151 -18.66 22.93 27.94
C CYS A 151 -18.12 23.89 29.03
N SER A 152 -18.73 23.89 30.19
CA SER A 152 -18.35 24.77 31.32
C SER A 152 -16.98 24.41 31.90
N HIS A 153 -16.50 23.17 31.73
CA HIS A 153 -15.21 22.71 32.29
C HIS A 153 -14.01 23.23 31.48
N CYS A 154 -14.09 23.33 30.17
CA CYS A 154 -13.03 23.82 29.30
C CYS A 154 -13.38 25.13 28.59
N ASN A 155 -14.52 25.74 28.89
CA ASN A 155 -15.03 26.97 28.26
C ASN A 155 -14.97 26.91 26.73
N GLY A 156 -15.33 25.76 26.15
CA GLY A 156 -15.36 25.57 24.71
C GLY A 156 -14.01 25.16 24.06
N ALA A 157 -12.91 25.18 24.82
CA ALA A 157 -11.58 24.89 24.27
C ALA A 157 -11.34 23.42 23.94
N GLY A 158 -12.15 22.48 24.44
CA GLY A 158 -11.99 21.04 24.25
C GLY A 158 -10.82 20.42 25.03
N VAL A 159 -9.92 21.25 25.57
CA VAL A 159 -8.75 20.84 26.34
C VAL A 159 -8.70 21.59 27.66
N VAL A 160 -8.14 20.98 28.67
CA VAL A 160 -7.85 21.60 29.98
C VAL A 160 -6.33 21.61 30.20
N ARG A 161 -5.82 22.69 30.74
CA ARG A 161 -4.42 22.83 31.13
C ARG A 161 -4.28 22.42 32.58
N MET A 162 -3.46 21.42 32.84
CA MET A 162 -3.06 21.06 34.19
C MET A 162 -1.63 21.53 34.43
N GLN A 163 -1.43 22.34 35.46
CA GLN A 163 -0.11 22.72 35.94
C GLN A 163 0.33 21.76 37.06
N GLN A 164 1.39 21.03 36.84
CA GLN A 164 2.12 20.29 37.86
C GLN A 164 3.50 20.88 38.01
N GLY A 165 3.68 21.74 39.01
CA GLY A 165 4.94 22.46 39.19
C GLY A 165 5.26 23.42 38.05
N PHE A 166 6.42 23.27 37.43
CA PHE A 166 6.88 24.08 36.30
C PHE A 166 6.40 23.59 34.92
N PHE A 167 5.71 22.45 34.88
CA PHE A 167 5.24 21.86 33.65
C PHE A 167 3.74 22.11 33.44
N SER A 168 3.38 22.64 32.27
CA SER A 168 2.00 22.81 31.81
C SER A 168 1.69 21.70 30.81
N MET A 169 0.82 20.76 31.17
CA MET A 169 0.33 19.73 30.24
C MET A 169 -1.07 20.09 29.78
N GLN A 170 -1.31 19.97 28.48
CA GLN A 170 -2.64 20.02 27.91
C GLN A 170 -3.23 18.62 27.86
N GLN A 171 -4.41 18.43 28.44
CA GLN A 171 -5.15 17.19 28.42
C GLN A 171 -6.51 17.41 27.75
N THR A 172 -6.98 16.41 26.99
CA THR A 172 -8.36 16.41 26.46
C THR A 172 -9.34 16.57 27.62
N CYS A 173 -10.29 17.50 27.48
CA CYS A 173 -11.28 17.76 28.51
C CYS A 173 -12.08 16.48 28.78
N PRO A 174 -12.09 15.94 30.03
CA PRO A 174 -12.78 14.69 30.33
C PRO A 174 -14.31 14.83 30.25
N HIS A 175 -14.82 16.06 30.40
CA HIS A 175 -16.25 16.33 30.41
C HIS A 175 -16.87 16.35 29.01
N CYS A 176 -16.26 17.02 28.06
CA CYS A 176 -16.71 17.07 26.66
C CYS A 176 -15.90 16.16 25.72
N ARG A 177 -14.91 15.43 26.21
CA ARG A 177 -14.06 14.51 25.44
C ARG A 177 -13.39 15.13 24.21
N GLY A 178 -13.12 16.44 24.30
CA GLY A 178 -12.46 17.17 23.21
C GLY A 178 -13.42 18.00 22.35
N GLU A 179 -14.73 17.79 22.42
CA GLU A 179 -15.72 18.47 21.58
C GLU A 179 -15.86 19.99 21.89
N GLY A 180 -15.52 20.42 23.10
CA GLY A 180 -15.74 21.80 23.54
C GLY A 180 -17.19 22.13 23.87
N GLU A 181 -18.12 21.24 23.55
CA GLU A 181 -19.56 21.35 23.77
C GLU A 181 -20.09 20.12 24.47
N THR A 182 -21.19 20.26 25.18
CA THR A 182 -21.92 19.16 25.82
C THR A 182 -23.36 19.21 25.37
N HIS A 183 -23.99 18.06 25.29
CA HIS A 183 -25.39 17.94 24.95
C HIS A 183 -26.24 17.89 26.25
N ASP A 184 -27.51 18.26 26.16
CA ASP A 184 -28.44 18.17 27.30
C ASP A 184 -28.47 16.74 27.86
N PRO A 185 -28.11 16.52 29.13
CA PRO A 185 -28.12 15.19 29.74
C PRO A 185 -29.48 14.53 29.77
N ASN A 186 -30.56 15.32 29.75
CA ASN A 186 -31.96 14.84 29.77
C ASN A 186 -32.54 14.62 28.36
N CYS A 187 -31.73 14.70 27.31
CA CYS A 187 -32.22 14.45 25.95
C CYS A 187 -32.74 13.01 25.81
N SER A 188 -34.01 12.86 25.45
CA SER A 188 -34.68 11.57 25.28
C SER A 188 -34.13 10.71 24.14
N ILE A 189 -33.36 11.33 23.18
CA ILE A 189 -32.83 10.64 21.99
C ILE A 189 -31.45 10.09 22.27
N CYS A 190 -30.53 10.90 22.80
CA CYS A 190 -29.14 10.52 23.00
C CYS A 190 -28.72 10.36 24.47
N HIS A 191 -29.63 10.65 25.42
CA HIS A 191 -29.36 10.58 26.87
C HIS A 191 -28.05 11.28 27.28
N GLY A 192 -27.78 12.45 26.71
CA GLY A 192 -26.59 13.25 26.96
C GLY A 192 -25.35 12.86 26.16
N ALA A 193 -25.39 11.79 25.39
CA ALA A 193 -24.22 11.37 24.58
C ALA A 193 -23.88 12.32 23.42
N GLY A 194 -24.84 13.11 22.95
CA GLY A 194 -24.69 14.06 21.86
C GLY A 194 -24.65 13.43 20.46
N PHE A 195 -24.47 12.14 20.38
CA PHE A 195 -24.45 11.36 19.12
C PHE A 195 -25.40 10.20 19.19
N ILE A 196 -25.98 9.84 18.06
CA ILE A 196 -26.89 8.70 17.90
C ILE A 196 -26.33 7.76 16.84
N LYS A 197 -26.32 6.47 17.12
CA LYS A 197 -25.97 5.46 16.13
C LYS A 197 -27.14 5.24 15.18
N LYS A 198 -26.89 5.31 13.89
CA LYS A 198 -27.88 5.09 12.84
C LYS A 198 -27.28 4.29 11.72
N ASN A 199 -28.04 3.33 11.21
CA ASN A 199 -27.64 2.63 9.98
C ASN A 199 -28.04 3.48 8.78
N LYS A 200 -27.07 3.76 7.90
CA LYS A 200 -27.25 4.50 6.67
C LYS A 200 -27.01 3.57 5.49
N THR A 201 -28.01 3.44 4.62
CA THR A 201 -27.86 2.69 3.37
C THR A 201 -27.24 3.60 2.32
N LEU A 202 -26.06 3.26 1.84
CA LEU A 202 -25.32 4.01 0.82
C LEU A 202 -25.20 3.20 -0.45
N ALA A 203 -25.57 3.80 -1.59
CA ALA A 203 -25.31 3.23 -2.91
C ALA A 203 -23.87 3.54 -3.32
N VAL A 204 -23.03 2.52 -3.36
CA VAL A 204 -21.60 2.63 -3.67
C VAL A 204 -21.36 2.12 -5.07
N LYS A 205 -20.78 2.96 -5.92
CA LYS A 205 -20.36 2.59 -7.25
C LYS A 205 -18.93 2.06 -7.23
N ILE A 206 -18.78 0.77 -7.54
CA ILE A 206 -17.49 0.11 -7.72
C ILE A 206 -17.10 0.27 -9.19
N PRO A 207 -15.98 0.94 -9.49
CA PRO A 207 -15.55 1.14 -10.88
C PRO A 207 -15.04 -0.16 -11.51
N GLU A 208 -15.02 -0.20 -12.85
CA GLU A 208 -14.46 -1.33 -13.61
C GLU A 208 -12.97 -1.49 -13.37
N GLY A 209 -12.51 -2.74 -13.22
CA GLY A 209 -11.10 -3.07 -13.12
C GLY A 209 -10.49 -2.99 -11.72
N VAL A 210 -11.31 -2.78 -10.67
CA VAL A 210 -10.85 -2.79 -9.27
C VAL A 210 -10.16 -4.10 -8.92
N ASP A 211 -9.22 -4.04 -7.98
CA ASP A 211 -8.51 -5.21 -7.46
C ASP A 211 -8.64 -5.31 -5.93
N THR A 212 -8.30 -6.48 -5.41
CA THR A 212 -8.23 -6.67 -3.96
C THR A 212 -7.25 -5.68 -3.34
N GLY A 213 -7.73 -4.98 -2.29
CA GLY A 213 -6.96 -3.94 -1.60
C GLY A 213 -7.19 -2.52 -2.13
N ASP A 214 -7.87 -2.35 -3.27
CA ASP A 214 -8.27 -1.02 -3.73
C ASP A 214 -9.26 -0.39 -2.75
N ARG A 215 -9.13 0.94 -2.56
CA ARG A 215 -9.96 1.71 -1.63
C ARG A 215 -10.75 2.78 -2.34
N ILE A 216 -12.05 2.80 -2.08
CA ILE A 216 -13.00 3.82 -2.55
C ILE A 216 -13.28 4.76 -1.39
N ARG A 217 -13.03 6.05 -1.56
CA ARG A 217 -13.31 7.08 -0.56
C ARG A 217 -14.65 7.75 -0.86
N LEU A 218 -15.53 7.76 0.12
CA LEU A 218 -16.78 8.52 0.12
C LEU A 218 -16.63 9.66 1.12
N THR A 219 -16.49 10.88 0.59
CA THR A 219 -16.22 12.07 1.40
C THR A 219 -17.44 12.45 2.22
N GLY A 220 -17.26 12.64 3.54
CA GLY A 220 -18.32 13.07 4.45
C GLY A 220 -19.30 11.97 4.87
N GLU A 221 -19.03 10.70 4.54
CA GLU A 221 -19.87 9.57 4.89
C GLU A 221 -19.37 8.77 6.11
N GLY A 222 -18.36 9.31 6.83
CA GLY A 222 -17.90 8.81 8.11
C GLY A 222 -18.75 9.28 9.28
N ASP A 223 -18.23 9.09 10.50
CA ASP A 223 -18.90 9.54 11.73
C ASP A 223 -19.05 11.07 11.76
N ALA A 224 -20.10 11.53 12.41
CA ALA A 224 -20.34 12.96 12.60
C ALA A 224 -19.38 13.56 13.63
N GLY A 225 -18.88 14.76 13.34
CA GLY A 225 -18.10 15.59 14.25
C GLY A 225 -18.63 17.02 14.29
N LYS A 226 -18.03 17.86 15.14
CA LYS A 226 -18.46 19.26 15.31
C LYS A 226 -18.32 20.07 14.02
N HIS A 227 -17.22 19.89 13.30
CA HIS A 227 -16.88 20.64 12.09
C HIS A 227 -17.02 19.82 10.80
N GLY A 228 -17.93 18.85 10.82
CA GLY A 228 -18.25 17.99 9.67
C GLY A 228 -17.97 16.53 9.94
N ASN A 229 -18.44 15.69 9.04
CA ASN A 229 -18.29 14.26 9.15
C ASN A 229 -16.88 13.82 8.70
N GLY A 230 -16.45 12.68 9.19
CA GLY A 230 -15.31 11.92 8.65
C GLY A 230 -15.59 11.41 7.24
N ASP A 231 -14.68 10.65 6.68
CA ASP A 231 -14.83 9.98 5.41
C ASP A 231 -15.07 8.48 5.62
N LEU A 232 -15.71 7.86 4.64
CA LEU A 232 -15.84 6.43 4.61
C LEU A 232 -14.88 5.85 3.55
N TYR A 233 -14.06 4.93 3.97
CA TYR A 233 -13.17 4.15 3.10
C TYR A 233 -13.71 2.75 2.93
N ILE A 234 -14.02 2.40 1.69
CA ILE A 234 -14.48 1.05 1.33
C ILE A 234 -13.32 0.33 0.70
N GLN A 235 -12.85 -0.70 1.36
CA GLN A 235 -11.84 -1.61 0.84
C GLN A 235 -12.51 -2.72 0.05
N VAL A 236 -12.12 -2.87 -1.21
CA VAL A 236 -12.63 -3.92 -2.07
C VAL A 236 -11.83 -5.20 -1.87
N ASP A 237 -12.54 -6.31 -1.73
CA ASP A 237 -11.96 -7.65 -1.67
C ASP A 237 -12.59 -8.53 -2.75
N VAL A 238 -11.80 -8.94 -3.74
CA VAL A 238 -12.28 -9.73 -4.88
C VAL A 238 -12.25 -11.21 -4.50
N GLN A 239 -13.40 -11.86 -4.56
CA GLN A 239 -13.53 -13.28 -4.25
C GLN A 239 -12.71 -14.13 -5.24
N ARG A 240 -12.13 -15.21 -4.73
CA ARG A 240 -11.45 -16.20 -5.58
C ARG A 240 -12.43 -16.83 -6.56
N HIS A 241 -12.09 -16.75 -7.85
CA HIS A 241 -12.91 -17.35 -8.88
C HIS A 241 -12.54 -18.83 -9.09
N LYS A 242 -13.54 -19.67 -9.45
CA LYS A 242 -13.36 -21.14 -9.59
C LYS A 242 -12.50 -21.53 -10.79
N ILE A 243 -12.47 -20.71 -11.83
CA ILE A 243 -11.81 -21.03 -13.11
C ILE A 243 -10.62 -20.10 -13.36
N PHE A 244 -10.74 -18.83 -12.98
CA PHE A 244 -9.74 -17.82 -13.27
C PHE A 244 -8.94 -17.44 -12.05
N GLU A 245 -7.64 -17.33 -12.23
CA GLU A 245 -6.72 -16.69 -11.30
C GLU A 245 -6.30 -15.34 -11.88
N ARG A 246 -6.42 -14.28 -11.10
CA ARG A 246 -6.08 -12.93 -11.53
C ARG A 246 -4.64 -12.58 -11.17
N ASP A 247 -3.91 -12.02 -12.12
CA ASP A 247 -2.62 -11.39 -11.92
C ASP A 247 -2.61 -10.01 -12.59
N GLY A 248 -2.88 -8.99 -11.79
CA GLY A 248 -3.05 -7.62 -12.26
C GLY A 248 -4.14 -7.49 -13.33
N LYS A 249 -3.76 -7.22 -14.56
CA LYS A 249 -4.68 -7.14 -15.71
C LYS A 249 -4.89 -8.47 -16.45
N HIS A 250 -4.06 -9.46 -16.19
CA HIS A 250 -4.12 -10.75 -16.85
C HIS A 250 -4.94 -11.77 -16.05
N LEU A 251 -5.53 -12.71 -16.75
CA LEU A 251 -6.23 -13.85 -16.16
C LEU A 251 -5.54 -15.12 -16.57
N TYR A 252 -5.43 -16.04 -15.66
CA TYR A 252 -4.94 -17.40 -15.89
C TYR A 252 -6.09 -18.38 -15.73
N CYS A 253 -6.16 -19.36 -16.60
CA CYS A 253 -7.06 -20.50 -16.40
C CYS A 253 -6.38 -21.78 -16.83
N GLU A 254 -6.73 -22.90 -16.21
CA GLU A 254 -6.28 -24.22 -16.57
C GLU A 254 -7.42 -24.97 -17.26
N VAL A 255 -7.11 -25.51 -18.43
CA VAL A 255 -8.09 -26.24 -19.23
C VAL A 255 -7.60 -27.64 -19.48
N PRO A 256 -8.30 -28.66 -18.95
CA PRO A 256 -7.98 -30.04 -19.25
C PRO A 256 -8.39 -30.38 -20.69
N ILE A 257 -7.50 -31.02 -21.42
CA ILE A 257 -7.76 -31.57 -22.75
C ILE A 257 -7.44 -33.08 -22.74
N ASN A 258 -8.16 -33.85 -23.51
CA ASN A 258 -7.87 -35.26 -23.59
C ASN A 258 -6.56 -35.52 -24.35
N TYR A 259 -5.95 -36.65 -24.08
CA TYR A 259 -4.69 -37.09 -24.68
C TYR A 259 -4.76 -37.15 -26.24
N ALA A 260 -5.91 -37.57 -26.81
CA ALA A 260 -6.04 -37.69 -28.24
C ALA A 260 -6.05 -36.30 -28.93
N ASP A 261 -6.77 -35.34 -28.38
CA ASP A 261 -6.76 -33.93 -28.88
C ASP A 261 -5.39 -33.28 -28.72
N ALA A 262 -4.66 -33.60 -27.66
CA ALA A 262 -3.31 -33.13 -27.49
C ALA A 262 -2.34 -33.68 -28.54
N ALA A 263 -2.51 -34.96 -28.93
CA ALA A 263 -1.66 -35.64 -29.89
C ALA A 263 -2.00 -35.26 -31.34
N LEU A 264 -3.30 -35.26 -31.68
CA LEU A 264 -3.78 -35.11 -33.06
C LEU A 264 -4.09 -33.63 -33.43
N GLY A 265 -4.15 -32.79 -32.43
CA GLY A 265 -4.70 -31.43 -32.57
C GLY A 265 -6.21 -31.42 -32.53
N GLY A 266 -6.78 -30.26 -32.29
CA GLY A 266 -8.25 -30.10 -32.22
C GLY A 266 -8.63 -28.69 -31.84
N ASP A 267 -9.91 -28.47 -31.64
CA ASP A 267 -10.46 -27.19 -31.19
C ASP A 267 -11.03 -27.36 -29.78
N ILE A 268 -10.71 -26.42 -28.91
CA ILE A 268 -11.30 -26.37 -27.56
C ILE A 268 -12.06 -25.08 -27.36
N GLU A 269 -13.15 -25.11 -26.60
CA GLU A 269 -13.87 -23.92 -26.18
C GLU A 269 -13.38 -23.52 -24.79
N VAL A 270 -12.93 -22.27 -24.68
CA VAL A 270 -12.46 -21.69 -23.40
C VAL A 270 -13.43 -20.59 -22.99
N PRO A 271 -13.92 -20.59 -21.73
CA PRO A 271 -14.71 -19.49 -21.23
C PRO A 271 -13.87 -18.23 -21.14
N THR A 272 -14.51 -17.09 -21.31
CA THR A 272 -13.94 -15.76 -21.10
C THR A 272 -14.95 -14.91 -20.34
N LEU A 273 -14.56 -13.75 -19.85
CA LEU A 273 -15.48 -12.83 -19.18
C LEU A 273 -16.59 -12.29 -20.13
N ASP A 274 -16.38 -12.36 -21.45
CA ASP A 274 -17.29 -11.85 -22.46
C ASP A 274 -18.02 -12.99 -23.22
N GLY A 275 -17.89 -14.26 -22.79
CA GLY A 275 -18.47 -15.42 -23.44
C GLY A 275 -17.47 -16.55 -23.68
N LYS A 276 -17.54 -17.25 -24.81
CA LYS A 276 -16.66 -18.38 -25.15
C LYS A 276 -15.79 -18.04 -26.36
N VAL A 277 -14.56 -18.55 -26.36
CA VAL A 277 -13.63 -18.43 -27.49
C VAL A 277 -13.11 -19.81 -27.86
N LYS A 278 -13.10 -20.14 -29.15
CA LYS A 278 -12.45 -21.36 -29.66
C LYS A 278 -10.95 -21.14 -29.84
N ILE A 279 -10.17 -22.06 -29.32
CA ILE A 279 -8.71 -22.11 -29.48
C ILE A 279 -8.36 -23.36 -30.26
N LYS A 280 -7.55 -23.19 -31.30
CA LYS A 280 -6.98 -24.31 -32.05
C LYS A 280 -5.76 -24.85 -31.30
N ILE A 281 -5.82 -26.12 -30.93
CA ILE A 281 -4.71 -26.86 -30.30
C ILE A 281 -3.91 -27.50 -31.42
N PRO A 282 -2.63 -27.14 -31.59
CA PRO A 282 -1.74 -27.82 -32.56
C PRO A 282 -1.49 -29.27 -32.15
N GLU A 283 -1.24 -30.11 -33.14
CA GLU A 283 -0.80 -31.48 -32.92
C GLU A 283 0.49 -31.54 -32.08
N GLY A 284 0.61 -32.54 -31.22
CA GLY A 284 1.76 -32.72 -30.33
C GLY A 284 1.84 -31.72 -29.19
N THR A 285 0.73 -31.03 -28.86
CA THR A 285 0.69 -30.08 -27.72
C THR A 285 0.99 -30.81 -26.41
N GLN A 286 2.00 -30.32 -25.70
CA GLN A 286 2.43 -30.85 -24.41
C GLN A 286 1.64 -30.23 -23.26
N SER A 287 1.56 -30.96 -22.13
CA SER A 287 0.96 -30.42 -20.90
C SER A 287 1.70 -29.18 -20.44
N HIS A 288 0.97 -28.25 -19.81
CA HIS A 288 1.44 -26.93 -19.35
C HIS A 288 1.77 -25.93 -20.46
N LYS A 289 1.46 -26.24 -21.72
CA LYS A 289 1.58 -25.24 -22.79
C LYS A 289 0.62 -24.09 -22.56
N LEU A 290 1.13 -22.86 -22.70
CA LEU A 290 0.36 -21.64 -22.55
C LEU A 290 -0.12 -21.13 -23.92
N PHE A 291 -1.43 -20.85 -24.01
CA PHE A 291 -2.05 -20.15 -25.12
C PHE A 291 -2.52 -18.79 -24.65
N ARG A 292 -2.28 -17.76 -25.45
CA ARG A 292 -2.58 -16.38 -25.11
C ARG A 292 -3.78 -15.89 -25.92
N LEU A 293 -4.82 -15.44 -25.22
CA LEU A 293 -5.97 -14.78 -25.78
C LEU A 293 -5.81 -13.26 -25.60
N ASN A 294 -5.36 -12.60 -26.64
CA ASN A 294 -5.04 -11.18 -26.60
C ASN A 294 -6.30 -10.32 -26.33
N GLY A 295 -6.19 -9.35 -25.39
CA GLY A 295 -7.24 -8.40 -25.09
C GLY A 295 -8.49 -8.99 -24.43
N LYS A 296 -8.44 -10.23 -23.91
CA LYS A 296 -9.55 -10.89 -23.22
C LYS A 296 -9.45 -10.85 -21.70
N GLY A 297 -8.41 -10.25 -21.15
CA GLY A 297 -8.22 -10.01 -19.73
C GLY A 297 -8.99 -8.80 -19.20
N ILE A 298 -8.49 -8.19 -18.14
CA ILE A 298 -9.12 -7.11 -17.39
C ILE A 298 -8.63 -5.75 -17.90
N LYS A 299 -9.51 -4.76 -17.92
CA LYS A 299 -9.17 -3.36 -18.14
C LYS A 299 -8.72 -2.76 -16.79
N PRO A 300 -7.50 -2.24 -16.68
CA PRO A 300 -7.02 -1.68 -15.40
C PRO A 300 -7.80 -0.43 -14.99
N LEU A 301 -8.03 -0.25 -13.68
CA LEU A 301 -8.73 0.90 -13.09
C LEU A 301 -8.10 2.25 -13.50
N ARG A 302 -6.76 2.30 -13.56
CA ARG A 302 -6.00 3.53 -13.92
C ARG A 302 -5.85 3.76 -15.41
N GLY A 303 -6.64 3.07 -16.23
CA GLY A 303 -6.56 3.14 -17.68
C GLY A 303 -5.47 2.27 -18.28
N GLY A 304 -5.47 2.15 -19.62
CA GLY A 304 -4.54 1.32 -20.36
C GLY A 304 -5.24 0.25 -21.19
N SER A 305 -4.46 -0.58 -21.88
CA SER A 305 -4.97 -1.70 -22.68
C SER A 305 -5.50 -2.82 -21.80
N LYS A 306 -6.59 -3.46 -22.21
CA LYS A 306 -7.03 -4.73 -21.63
C LYS A 306 -5.87 -5.71 -21.57
N GLY A 307 -5.80 -6.48 -20.49
CA GLY A 307 -4.89 -7.61 -20.37
C GLY A 307 -5.32 -8.78 -21.27
N ASP A 308 -4.68 -9.92 -21.05
CA ASP A 308 -4.90 -11.13 -21.81
C ASP A 308 -5.39 -12.25 -20.89
N ILE A 309 -6.00 -13.28 -21.48
CA ILE A 309 -6.19 -14.56 -20.79
C ILE A 309 -5.05 -15.50 -21.21
N LEU A 310 -4.39 -16.08 -20.23
CA LEU A 310 -3.35 -17.08 -20.39
C LEU A 310 -3.93 -18.45 -20.05
N VAL A 311 -4.17 -19.25 -21.08
CA VAL A 311 -4.77 -20.58 -20.97
C VAL A 311 -3.66 -21.60 -20.86
N ARG A 312 -3.55 -22.25 -19.69
CA ARG A 312 -2.64 -23.37 -19.48
C ARG A 312 -3.37 -24.68 -19.76
N VAL A 313 -2.88 -25.42 -20.72
CA VAL A 313 -3.44 -26.71 -21.09
C VAL A 313 -2.87 -27.80 -20.19
N LEU A 314 -3.76 -28.62 -19.63
CA LEU A 314 -3.40 -29.84 -18.91
C LEU A 314 -3.84 -31.06 -19.73
N VAL A 315 -2.89 -31.89 -20.11
CA VAL A 315 -3.23 -33.13 -20.82
C VAL A 315 -3.71 -34.18 -19.81
N GLU A 316 -4.99 -34.50 -19.91
CA GLU A 316 -5.62 -35.52 -19.07
C GLU A 316 -5.47 -36.89 -19.69
N ILE A 317 -4.93 -37.81 -18.90
CA ILE A 317 -4.82 -39.23 -19.26
C ILE A 317 -6.14 -39.94 -18.90
N PRO A 318 -6.79 -40.59 -19.85
CA PRO A 318 -8.06 -41.25 -19.62
C PRO A 318 -7.93 -42.37 -18.59
N VAL A 319 -8.84 -42.41 -17.62
CA VAL A 319 -8.97 -43.44 -16.60
C VAL A 319 -10.12 -44.38 -16.96
N LYS A 320 -10.11 -45.63 -16.44
CA LYS A 320 -11.18 -46.64 -16.63
C LYS A 320 -11.45 -46.95 -18.11
N LEU A 321 -10.39 -47.31 -18.84
CA LEU A 321 -10.47 -47.73 -20.23
C LEU A 321 -11.33 -48.99 -20.43
N ASN A 322 -12.17 -49.01 -21.46
CA ASN A 322 -12.83 -50.21 -21.90
C ASN A 322 -11.85 -51.12 -22.68
N LYS A 323 -12.28 -52.39 -23.00
CA LYS A 323 -11.41 -53.34 -23.65
C LYS A 323 -10.89 -52.90 -25.01
N GLU A 324 -11.74 -52.22 -25.78
CA GLU A 324 -11.39 -51.71 -27.11
C GLU A 324 -10.38 -50.57 -27.02
N GLN A 325 -10.62 -49.59 -26.16
CA GLN A 325 -9.70 -48.49 -25.90
C GLN A 325 -8.32 -48.96 -25.42
N ALA A 326 -8.30 -49.95 -24.51
CA ALA A 326 -7.08 -50.54 -24.03
C ALA A 326 -6.31 -51.28 -25.16
N MET A 327 -7.01 -51.95 -26.08
CA MET A 327 -6.42 -52.59 -27.25
C MET A 327 -5.81 -51.58 -28.23
N LEU A 328 -6.54 -50.47 -28.51
CA LEU A 328 -6.05 -49.39 -29.38
C LEU A 328 -4.79 -48.72 -28.81
N LEU A 329 -4.79 -48.44 -27.51
CA LEU A 329 -3.62 -47.87 -26.85
C LEU A 329 -2.43 -48.81 -26.80
N LYS A 330 -2.64 -50.14 -26.70
CA LYS A 330 -1.57 -51.14 -26.81
C LYS A 330 -0.93 -51.13 -28.20
N LYS A 331 -1.75 -51.14 -29.25
CA LYS A 331 -1.28 -51.03 -30.64
C LYS A 331 -0.53 -49.74 -30.88
N PHE A 332 -1.04 -48.59 -30.40
CA PHE A 332 -0.36 -47.30 -30.47
C PHE A 332 0.99 -47.35 -29.75
N LYS A 333 1.05 -47.85 -28.51
CA LYS A 333 2.30 -48.03 -27.75
C LYS A 333 3.35 -48.84 -28.51
N GLU A 334 2.92 -49.93 -29.22
CA GLU A 334 3.81 -50.74 -30.04
C GLU A 334 4.35 -49.93 -31.25
N SER A 335 3.49 -49.17 -31.91
CA SER A 335 3.87 -48.34 -33.08
C SER A 335 4.86 -47.23 -32.79
N ILE A 336 4.83 -46.66 -31.57
CA ILE A 336 5.76 -45.62 -31.15
C ILE A 336 7.04 -46.18 -30.50
N SER A 337 7.15 -47.49 -30.29
CA SER A 337 8.31 -48.11 -29.69
C SER A 337 9.51 -48.01 -30.64
N GLY A 338 10.60 -47.38 -30.16
CA GLY A 338 11.82 -47.16 -30.95
C GLY A 338 11.76 -46.00 -31.94
N SER A 339 10.67 -45.23 -31.97
CA SER A 339 10.51 -44.07 -32.84
C SER A 339 11.02 -42.77 -32.18
N GLU A 340 11.25 -41.72 -32.97
CA GLU A 340 11.65 -40.37 -32.50
C GLU A 340 10.48 -39.57 -31.91
N ASN A 341 9.28 -40.17 -31.80
CA ASN A 341 8.04 -39.51 -31.41
C ASN A 341 7.96 -39.10 -29.93
N THR A 342 8.97 -39.49 -29.11
CA THR A 342 9.06 -39.12 -27.68
C THR A 342 10.41 -38.43 -27.38
N PRO A 343 10.64 -37.21 -27.89
CA PRO A 343 11.94 -36.55 -27.79
C PRO A 343 12.38 -36.30 -26.34
N MET A 344 11.45 -35.94 -25.46
CA MET A 344 11.75 -35.69 -24.03
C MET A 344 12.27 -36.95 -23.33
N LYS A 345 11.60 -38.10 -23.56
CA LYS A 345 12.03 -39.41 -23.04
C LYS A 345 13.42 -39.79 -23.56
N ASN A 346 13.66 -39.58 -24.86
CA ASN A 346 14.93 -39.92 -25.49
C ASN A 346 16.07 -39.04 -24.95
N THR A 347 15.84 -37.75 -24.78
CA THR A 347 16.80 -36.83 -24.17
C THR A 347 17.11 -37.24 -22.73
N TRP A 348 16.07 -37.50 -21.93
CA TRP A 348 16.26 -37.93 -20.55
C TRP A 348 17.04 -39.23 -20.42
N LEU A 349 16.69 -40.26 -21.25
CA LEU A 349 17.42 -41.49 -21.27
C LEU A 349 18.89 -41.34 -21.65
N LYS A 350 19.19 -40.41 -22.56
CA LYS A 350 20.56 -40.10 -22.94
C LYS A 350 21.35 -39.48 -21.79
N SER A 351 20.79 -38.47 -21.14
CA SER A 351 21.38 -37.85 -19.96
C SER A 351 21.53 -38.82 -18.79
N ALA A 352 20.53 -39.67 -18.54
CA ALA A 352 20.60 -40.70 -17.49
C ALA A 352 21.71 -41.72 -17.76
N LYS A 353 21.90 -42.14 -19.03
CA LYS A 353 23.01 -43.04 -19.41
C LYS A 353 24.39 -42.39 -19.24
N GLU A 354 24.49 -41.07 -19.55
CA GLU A 354 25.73 -40.32 -19.35
C GLU A 354 26.07 -40.20 -17.87
N PHE A 355 25.07 -39.89 -17.05
CA PHE A 355 25.24 -39.82 -15.58
C PHE A 355 25.75 -41.15 -15.00
N LEU A 356 25.14 -42.26 -15.39
CA LEU A 356 25.51 -43.61 -14.89
C LEU A 356 26.90 -44.08 -15.39
N LYS A 357 27.45 -43.47 -16.46
CA LYS A 357 28.81 -43.75 -16.92
C LYS A 357 29.89 -43.02 -16.14
N GLY A 358 29.50 -41.98 -15.38
CA GLY A 358 30.40 -41.21 -14.54
C GLY A 358 30.57 -41.78 -13.12
N PHE A 359 29.82 -42.82 -12.78
CA PHE A 359 29.98 -43.63 -11.58
C PHE A 359 30.60 -44.99 -11.93
#